data_f16fccb449b4bf48ec767b194494853f
#
_entry.id   f16fccb449b4bf48ec767b194494853f
#
_cell.length_a   1.000
_cell.length_b   1.000
_cell.length_c   1.000
_cell.angle_alpha   90.00
_cell.angle_beta   90.00
_cell.angle_gamma   90.00
#
_symmetry.space_group_name_H-M   'P 1'
#
loop_
_entity.id
_entity.type
_entity.pdbx_description
1 polymer ?
#
loop_
_entity_poly.entity_id
_entity_poly.type
_entity_poly.pdbx_seq_one_letter_code
_entity_poly.pdbx_strand_id
1 'polypeptide(L)'
;MSSYILDTEAHGLVEPHATEIAYIGVVFSPAGELILQTHNAFEQRFNPHKKITLGSQAITGIFDDDVADKPPHTDFELPKDCEYLIGHNIDFDADVLTNADCDLSSIKRICTLALARHFFPQLDSHSLGALLCFFEPQVAKKNIKFAHGAKYDIWFTFLVLKAICYQHRITDMAQLYQASEHARKPTVMRFGKHKGVAIKDLPPDYVDWLLKQADLDPYLHLALTENSAGNHGNLL
;
A
#
# COMPACT_ATOMS: atom_id res chain seq x y z
N MET A 1 -4.46 15.54 14.08
CA MET A 1 -4.64 14.26 13.37
C MET A 1 -4.31 14.50 11.93
N SER A 2 -3.22 13.91 11.46
CA SER A 2 -2.70 14.17 10.12
C SER A 2 -2.61 12.88 9.32
N SER A 3 -2.64 13.02 8.01
CA SER A 3 -2.57 11.91 7.07
C SER A 3 -1.37 12.11 6.15
N TYR A 4 -0.62 11.05 5.90
CA TYR A 4 0.57 11.09 5.08
C TYR A 4 0.51 10.03 3.99
N ILE A 5 0.86 10.41 2.77
CA ILE A 5 1.23 9.47 1.73
C ILE A 5 2.71 9.18 1.93
N LEU A 6 3.06 7.90 2.00
CA LEU A 6 4.41 7.41 2.23
C LEU A 6 4.76 6.34 1.19
N ASP A 7 6.02 6.29 0.84
CA ASP A 7 6.63 5.25 0.03
C ASP A 7 8.05 4.98 0.52
N THR A 8 8.49 3.73 0.41
CA THR A 8 9.80 3.28 0.87
C THR A 8 10.51 2.46 -0.18
N GLU A 9 11.81 2.71 -0.34
CA GLU A 9 12.71 1.80 -1.03
C GLU A 9 13.46 0.96 -0.01
N ALA A 10 13.68 -0.32 -0.29
CA ALA A 10 14.30 -1.25 0.64
C ALA A 10 15.48 -2.03 0.03
N HIS A 11 16.37 -2.53 0.90
CA HIS A 11 17.49 -3.35 0.50
C HIS A 11 17.12 -4.68 -0.18
N GLY A 12 15.90 -5.15 0.04
CA GLY A 12 15.35 -6.42 -0.45
C GLY A 12 13.94 -6.66 0.06
N LEU A 13 13.36 -7.80 -0.31
CA LEU A 13 11.97 -8.14 0.02
C LEU A 13 11.82 -8.93 1.34
N VAL A 14 12.90 -9.58 1.80
CA VAL A 14 12.87 -10.38 3.04
C VAL A 14 13.40 -9.56 4.18
N GLU A 15 12.62 -9.42 5.27
CA GLU A 15 12.93 -8.51 6.38
C GLU A 15 13.42 -7.15 5.87
N PRO A 16 12.58 -6.41 5.12
CA PRO A 16 13.01 -5.25 4.37
C PRO A 16 13.48 -4.12 5.29
N HIS A 17 14.71 -3.60 5.06
CA HIS A 17 15.25 -2.43 5.74
C HIS A 17 15.31 -1.26 4.76
N ALA A 18 14.91 -0.08 5.19
CA ALA A 18 14.81 1.08 4.33
C ALA A 18 16.16 1.53 3.78
N THR A 19 16.20 1.81 2.48
CA THR A 19 17.28 2.54 1.80
C THR A 19 16.89 3.98 1.47
N GLU A 20 15.57 4.23 1.28
CA GLU A 20 15.00 5.57 1.13
C GLU A 20 13.58 5.57 1.72
N ILE A 21 13.20 6.66 2.38
CA ILE A 21 11.84 6.91 2.86
C ILE A 21 11.44 8.30 2.40
N ALA A 22 10.24 8.40 1.82
CA ALA A 22 9.62 9.68 1.52
C ALA A 22 8.18 9.71 2.01
N TYR A 23 7.72 10.85 2.51
CA TYR A 23 6.31 11.09 2.78
C TYR A 23 5.92 12.54 2.51
N ILE A 24 4.61 12.75 2.34
CA ILE A 24 4.02 14.07 2.20
C ILE A 24 2.66 14.12 2.88
N GLY A 25 2.39 15.19 3.61
CA GLY A 25 1.10 15.41 4.22
C GLY A 25 -0.02 15.57 3.19
N VAL A 26 -1.21 15.06 3.51
CA VAL A 26 -2.39 15.14 2.64
C VAL A 26 -3.65 15.36 3.48
N VAL A 27 -4.58 16.18 2.97
CA VAL A 27 -5.86 16.47 3.63
C VAL A 27 -6.99 16.58 2.61
N PHE A 28 -8.21 16.39 3.06
CA PHE A 28 -9.38 16.82 2.30
C PHE A 28 -9.70 18.29 2.61
N SER A 29 -9.94 19.08 1.57
CA SER A 29 -10.45 20.45 1.70
C SER A 29 -11.90 20.45 2.20
N PRO A 30 -12.43 21.60 2.65
CA PRO A 30 -13.85 21.74 2.93
C PRO A 30 -14.79 21.42 1.76
N ALA A 31 -14.28 21.49 0.52
CA ALA A 31 -15.00 21.10 -0.68
C ALA A 31 -14.91 19.58 -0.98
N GLY A 32 -14.23 18.79 -0.13
CA GLY A 32 -14.04 17.37 -0.33
C GLY A 32 -12.96 16.99 -1.35
N GLU A 33 -12.07 17.91 -1.70
CA GLU A 33 -10.95 17.64 -2.61
C GLU A 33 -9.70 17.25 -1.86
N LEU A 34 -8.99 16.23 -2.32
CA LEU A 34 -7.71 15.82 -1.77
C LEU A 34 -6.60 16.80 -2.16
N ILE A 35 -5.87 17.31 -1.18
CA ILE A 35 -4.84 18.36 -1.33
C ILE A 35 -3.55 17.94 -0.66
N LEU A 36 -2.41 18.16 -1.33
CA LEU A 36 -1.07 17.98 -0.75
C LEU A 36 -0.71 19.13 0.20
N GLN A 37 -0.10 18.76 1.32
CA GLN A 37 0.52 19.69 2.29
C GLN A 37 2.03 19.67 2.09
N THR A 38 2.53 20.42 1.10
CA THR A 38 3.95 20.40 0.68
C THR A 38 4.93 20.85 1.77
N HIS A 39 4.47 21.60 2.79
CA HIS A 39 5.28 21.98 3.95
C HIS A 39 5.53 20.82 4.91
N ASN A 40 4.79 19.74 4.79
CA ASN A 40 4.94 18.49 5.55
C ASN A 40 5.54 17.39 4.66
N ALA A 41 6.49 17.73 3.81
CA ALA A 41 7.19 16.78 2.96
C ALA A 41 8.54 16.37 3.59
N PHE A 42 8.88 15.10 3.43
CA PHE A 42 10.14 14.51 3.87
C PHE A 42 10.66 13.57 2.78
N GLU A 43 11.98 13.52 2.61
CA GLU A 43 12.68 12.58 1.74
C GLU A 43 14.09 12.40 2.30
N GLN A 44 14.48 11.16 2.57
CA GLN A 44 15.82 10.85 3.07
C GLN A 44 16.24 9.43 2.72
N ARG A 45 17.54 9.27 2.40
CA ARG A 45 18.20 7.96 2.29
C ARG A 45 18.72 7.51 3.64
N PHE A 46 18.69 6.20 3.86
CA PHE A 46 19.11 5.53 5.09
C PHE A 46 20.07 4.38 4.80
N ASN A 47 20.94 4.09 5.75
CA ASN A 47 21.75 2.90 5.75
C ASN A 47 20.92 1.72 6.27
N PRO A 48 20.63 0.70 5.45
CA PRO A 48 19.86 -0.47 5.88
C PRO A 48 20.66 -1.42 6.78
N HIS A 49 21.97 -1.21 6.96
CA HIS A 49 22.91 -2.14 7.60
C HIS A 49 22.86 -3.57 7.04
N LYS A 50 22.35 -3.71 5.83
CA LYS A 50 22.30 -4.95 5.05
C LYS A 50 22.74 -4.64 3.62
N LYS A 51 23.30 -5.64 2.95
CA LYS A 51 23.67 -5.50 1.55
C LYS A 51 22.41 -5.37 0.68
N ILE A 52 22.40 -4.36 -0.20
CA ILE A 52 21.28 -4.16 -1.13
C ILE A 52 21.32 -5.27 -2.19
N THR A 53 20.19 -5.97 -2.36
CA THR A 53 20.09 -7.05 -3.35
C THR A 53 20.18 -6.51 -4.77
N LEU A 54 20.68 -7.33 -5.70
CA LEU A 54 20.78 -6.93 -7.10
C LEU A 54 19.41 -6.54 -7.70
N GLY A 55 18.34 -7.19 -7.25
CA GLY A 55 16.98 -6.86 -7.66
C GLY A 55 16.56 -5.46 -7.22
N SER A 56 16.82 -5.10 -5.95
CA SER A 56 16.54 -3.75 -5.45
C SER A 56 17.42 -2.71 -6.16
N GLN A 57 18.73 -2.95 -6.31
CA GLN A 57 19.61 -2.05 -7.06
C GLN A 57 19.11 -1.79 -8.49
N ALA A 58 18.66 -2.84 -9.18
CA ALA A 58 18.20 -2.72 -10.56
C ALA A 58 16.88 -1.94 -10.69
N ILE A 59 16.04 -1.97 -9.66
CA ILE A 59 14.72 -1.30 -9.64
C ILE A 59 14.87 0.14 -9.16
N THR A 60 15.54 0.34 -8.01
CA THR A 60 15.60 1.64 -7.32
C THR A 60 16.73 2.53 -7.82
N GLY A 61 17.79 1.91 -8.39
CA GLY A 61 19.03 2.61 -8.71
C GLY A 61 19.85 3.03 -7.50
N ILE A 62 19.54 2.50 -6.29
CA ILE A 62 20.27 2.77 -5.05
C ILE A 62 21.27 1.64 -4.83
N PHE A 63 22.54 2.00 -4.63
CA PHE A 63 23.66 1.06 -4.40
C PHE A 63 24.19 1.18 -2.97
N ASP A 64 24.99 0.19 -2.55
CA ASP A 64 25.52 0.14 -1.18
C ASP A 64 26.34 1.40 -0.83
N ASP A 65 27.08 1.97 -1.77
CA ASP A 65 27.89 3.18 -1.60
C ASP A 65 27.06 4.46 -1.51
N ASP A 66 25.86 4.49 -2.09
CA ASP A 66 24.92 5.63 -1.96
C ASP A 66 24.39 5.83 -0.54
N VAL A 67 24.39 4.76 0.26
CA VAL A 67 23.79 4.73 1.59
C VAL A 67 24.78 4.46 2.72
N ALA A 68 26.04 4.19 2.39
CA ALA A 68 27.06 3.79 3.39
C ALA A 68 27.30 4.84 4.48
N ASP A 69 27.22 6.13 4.13
CA ASP A 69 27.39 7.29 5.02
C ASP A 69 26.07 7.88 5.55
N LYS A 70 24.94 7.25 5.24
CA LYS A 70 23.62 7.75 5.67
C LYS A 70 23.30 7.26 7.09
N PRO A 71 22.40 7.96 7.82
CA PRO A 71 21.95 7.51 9.12
C PRO A 71 21.33 6.11 9.05
N PRO A 72 21.38 5.33 10.14
CA PRO A 72 20.68 4.06 10.23
C PRO A 72 19.20 4.21 9.91
N HIS A 73 18.58 3.20 9.25
CA HIS A 73 17.15 3.26 8.97
C HIS A 73 16.31 3.31 10.26
N THR A 74 16.84 2.83 11.38
CA THR A 74 16.21 2.91 12.71
C THR A 74 16.21 4.31 13.32
N ASP A 75 16.89 5.28 12.71
CA ASP A 75 16.82 6.69 13.12
C ASP A 75 15.60 7.42 12.52
N PHE A 76 14.83 6.73 11.66
CA PHE A 76 13.61 7.30 11.12
C PHE A 76 12.49 7.34 12.16
N GLU A 77 11.83 8.49 12.26
CA GLU A 77 10.64 8.67 13.10
C GLU A 77 9.45 9.12 12.26
N LEU A 78 8.33 8.46 12.43
CA LEU A 78 7.06 8.93 11.87
C LEU A 78 6.63 10.24 12.54
N PRO A 79 5.94 11.14 11.80
CA PRO A 79 5.33 12.31 12.43
C PRO A 79 4.40 11.91 13.59
N LYS A 80 4.60 12.53 14.75
CA LYS A 80 3.89 12.18 16.00
C LYS A 80 2.37 12.34 15.94
N ASP A 81 1.88 13.13 14.99
CA ASP A 81 0.45 13.38 14.76
C ASP A 81 -0.15 12.49 13.65
N CYS A 82 0.64 11.54 13.11
CA CYS A 82 0.21 10.62 12.07
C CYS A 82 -0.91 9.71 12.58
N GLU A 83 -2.08 9.82 11.97
CA GLU A 83 -3.23 8.93 12.21
C GLU A 83 -3.45 7.98 11.03
N TYR A 84 -3.27 8.48 9.80
CA TYR A 84 -3.45 7.71 8.57
C TYR A 84 -2.16 7.66 7.77
N LEU A 85 -1.75 6.46 7.41
CA LEU A 85 -0.64 6.21 6.50
C LEU A 85 -1.18 5.61 5.21
N ILE A 86 -0.85 6.24 4.10
CA ILE A 86 -1.40 5.93 2.78
C ILE A 86 -0.24 5.52 1.87
N GLY A 87 -0.35 4.39 1.17
CA GLY A 87 0.66 3.94 0.23
C GLY A 87 0.11 3.04 -0.87
N HIS A 88 0.92 2.76 -1.86
CA HIS A 88 0.58 1.80 -2.90
C HIS A 88 1.18 0.43 -2.55
N ASN A 89 0.38 -0.47 -2.00
CA ASN A 89 0.80 -1.69 -1.30
C ASN A 89 1.41 -1.41 0.08
N ILE A 90 0.76 -0.53 0.83
CA ILE A 90 1.21 0.02 2.12
C ILE A 90 1.66 -1.03 3.16
N ASP A 91 1.28 -2.30 3.01
CA ASP A 91 1.69 -3.34 3.93
C ASP A 91 3.19 -3.64 3.82
N PHE A 92 3.77 -3.55 2.61
CA PHE A 92 5.22 -3.63 2.45
C PHE A 92 5.94 -2.47 3.15
N ASP A 93 5.45 -1.24 2.98
CA ASP A 93 6.01 -0.07 3.66
C ASP A 93 5.88 -0.18 5.18
N ALA A 94 4.76 -0.73 5.66
CA ALA A 94 4.56 -0.98 7.08
C ALA A 94 5.59 -1.98 7.64
N ASP A 95 5.94 -3.03 6.88
CA ASP A 95 6.99 -3.98 7.27
C ASP A 95 8.36 -3.27 7.32
N VAL A 96 8.68 -2.41 6.33
CA VAL A 96 9.91 -1.60 6.32
C VAL A 96 9.98 -0.70 7.55
N LEU A 97 8.88 -0.01 7.89
CA LEU A 97 8.81 0.87 9.05
C LEU A 97 8.88 0.11 10.38
N THR A 98 8.26 -1.06 10.45
CA THR A 98 8.35 -1.93 11.64
C THR A 98 9.79 -2.39 11.88
N ASN A 99 10.51 -2.72 10.81
CA ASN A 99 11.93 -3.08 10.88
C ASN A 99 12.83 -1.84 11.16
N ALA A 100 12.30 -0.64 11.03
CA ALA A 100 12.92 0.62 11.45
C ALA A 100 12.48 1.04 12.87
N ASP A 101 11.97 0.11 13.69
CA ASP A 101 11.52 0.32 15.06
C ASP A 101 10.34 1.32 15.21
N CYS A 102 9.58 1.60 14.14
CA CYS A 102 8.41 2.45 14.22
C CYS A 102 7.21 1.71 14.84
N ASP A 103 6.58 2.31 15.84
CA ASP A 103 5.30 1.80 16.38
C ASP A 103 4.13 2.20 15.47
N LEU A 104 3.55 1.21 14.81
CA LEU A 104 2.41 1.38 13.91
C LEU A 104 1.07 0.93 14.53
N SER A 105 1.04 0.58 15.82
CA SER A 105 -0.12 -0.02 16.49
C SER A 105 -1.38 0.85 16.46
N SER A 106 -1.22 2.17 16.46
CA SER A 106 -2.32 3.16 16.40
C SER A 106 -2.58 3.72 14.99
N ILE A 107 -1.77 3.34 13.99
CA ILE A 107 -1.81 3.91 12.65
C ILE A 107 -2.81 3.16 11.77
N LYS A 108 -3.73 3.92 11.19
CA LYS A 108 -4.70 3.42 10.20
C LYS A 108 -4.07 3.41 8.81
N ARG A 109 -3.96 2.25 8.18
CA ARG A 109 -3.33 2.09 6.87
C ARG A 109 -4.34 2.11 5.73
N ILE A 110 -4.09 2.91 4.71
CA ILE A 110 -4.92 3.03 3.50
C ILE A 110 -4.12 2.53 2.30
N CYS A 111 -4.62 1.51 1.62
CA CYS A 111 -3.94 0.85 0.50
C CYS A 111 -4.55 1.26 -0.84
N THR A 112 -3.84 2.07 -1.62
CA THR A 112 -4.31 2.50 -2.95
C THR A 112 -4.33 1.36 -3.97
N LEU A 113 -3.47 0.33 -3.82
CA LEU A 113 -3.51 -0.89 -4.61
C LEU A 113 -4.81 -1.68 -4.38
N ALA A 114 -5.23 -1.81 -3.12
CA ALA A 114 -6.49 -2.49 -2.79
C ALA A 114 -7.69 -1.73 -3.36
N LEU A 115 -7.73 -0.41 -3.16
CA LEU A 115 -8.77 0.45 -3.73
C LEU A 115 -8.84 0.32 -5.26
N ALA A 116 -7.69 0.38 -5.95
CA ALA A 116 -7.64 0.24 -7.40
C ALA A 116 -8.15 -1.12 -7.88
N ARG A 117 -7.75 -2.21 -7.22
CA ARG A 117 -8.24 -3.56 -7.53
C ARG A 117 -9.74 -3.74 -7.31
N HIS A 118 -10.28 -3.06 -6.31
CA HIS A 118 -11.70 -3.10 -5.99
C HIS A 118 -12.54 -2.29 -6.98
N PHE A 119 -12.15 -1.06 -7.25
CA PHE A 119 -12.94 -0.13 -8.06
C PHE A 119 -12.73 -0.30 -9.57
N PHE A 120 -11.58 -0.84 -9.99
CA PHE A 120 -11.20 -0.99 -11.40
C PHE A 120 -10.74 -2.41 -11.73
N PRO A 121 -11.53 -3.46 -11.38
CA PRO A 121 -11.12 -4.86 -11.54
C PRO A 121 -10.85 -5.27 -12.99
N GLN A 122 -11.33 -4.49 -13.96
CA GLN A 122 -11.18 -4.74 -15.39
C GLN A 122 -9.80 -4.34 -15.96
N LEU A 123 -8.98 -3.61 -15.21
CA LEU A 123 -7.66 -3.22 -15.67
C LEU A 123 -6.71 -4.43 -15.69
N ASP A 124 -5.88 -4.50 -16.70
CA ASP A 124 -4.88 -5.56 -16.89
C ASP A 124 -3.72 -5.50 -15.91
N SER A 125 -3.46 -4.31 -15.34
CA SER A 125 -2.45 -4.07 -14.32
C SER A 125 -2.92 -3.02 -13.30
N HIS A 126 -2.56 -3.26 -12.03
CA HIS A 126 -2.81 -2.33 -10.93
C HIS A 126 -1.49 -1.84 -10.30
N SER A 127 -0.36 -1.95 -11.00
CA SER A 127 0.88 -1.30 -10.54
C SER A 127 0.70 0.22 -10.54
N LEU A 128 1.43 0.92 -9.67
CA LEU A 128 1.34 2.38 -9.54
C LEU A 128 1.55 3.08 -10.88
N GLY A 129 2.56 2.65 -11.65
CA GLY A 129 2.83 3.19 -12.97
C GLY A 129 1.70 2.94 -13.98
N ALA A 130 1.07 1.74 -13.96
CA ALA A 130 -0.06 1.43 -14.84
C ALA A 130 -1.28 2.29 -14.51
N LEU A 131 -1.58 2.47 -13.22
CA LEU A 131 -2.66 3.35 -12.77
C LEU A 131 -2.40 4.82 -13.11
N LEU A 132 -1.14 5.29 -12.99
CA LEU A 132 -0.77 6.61 -13.45
C LEU A 132 -1.00 6.78 -14.97
N CYS A 133 -0.64 5.77 -15.76
CA CYS A 133 -0.92 5.77 -17.21
C CYS A 133 -2.42 5.82 -17.52
N PHE A 134 -3.24 5.16 -16.71
CA PHE A 134 -4.69 5.14 -16.88
C PHE A 134 -5.36 6.45 -16.48
N PHE A 135 -5.02 7.01 -15.31
CA PHE A 135 -5.67 8.22 -14.80
C PHE A 135 -5.08 9.51 -15.34
N GLU A 136 -3.74 9.54 -15.51
CA GLU A 136 -2.97 10.75 -15.84
C GLU A 136 -1.97 10.49 -16.99
N PRO A 137 -2.43 10.09 -18.19
CA PRO A 137 -1.55 9.63 -19.28
C PRO A 137 -0.51 10.68 -19.72
N GLN A 138 -0.84 11.98 -19.65
CA GLN A 138 0.11 13.03 -20.02
C GLN A 138 1.20 13.23 -18.97
N VAL A 139 0.88 13.03 -17.69
CA VAL A 139 1.85 13.03 -16.58
C VAL A 139 2.72 11.78 -16.68
N ALA A 140 2.11 10.61 -16.87
CA ALA A 140 2.82 9.34 -17.04
C ALA A 140 3.85 9.41 -18.18
N LYS A 141 3.46 9.87 -19.36
CA LYS A 141 4.35 9.98 -20.52
C LYS A 141 5.64 10.77 -20.24
N LYS A 142 5.57 11.77 -19.36
CA LYS A 142 6.71 12.62 -19.01
C LYS A 142 7.55 12.07 -17.86
N ASN A 143 6.92 11.42 -16.89
CA ASN A 143 7.50 11.18 -15.56
C ASN A 143 7.65 9.72 -15.18
N ILE A 144 7.04 8.74 -15.89
CA ILE A 144 7.07 7.33 -15.54
C ILE A 144 8.50 6.75 -15.40
N LYS A 145 9.46 7.34 -16.09
CA LYS A 145 10.87 6.97 -16.00
C LYS A 145 11.53 7.25 -14.64
N PHE A 146 10.86 8.02 -13.78
CA PHE A 146 11.28 8.34 -12.42
C PHE A 146 10.58 7.45 -11.38
N ALA A 147 9.74 6.50 -11.81
CA ALA A 147 9.19 5.48 -10.92
C ALA A 147 10.31 4.71 -10.21
N HIS A 148 9.98 4.17 -9.04
CA HIS A 148 10.94 3.54 -8.12
C HIS A 148 11.95 4.53 -7.51
N GLY A 149 11.52 5.76 -7.30
CA GLY A 149 12.15 6.70 -6.39
C GLY A 149 11.05 7.23 -5.47
N ALA A 150 11.21 7.02 -4.15
CA ALA A 150 10.15 7.23 -3.17
C ALA A 150 9.43 8.57 -3.30
N LYS A 151 10.18 9.66 -3.62
CA LYS A 151 9.59 10.98 -3.87
C LYS A 151 8.61 11.03 -5.04
N TYR A 152 8.92 10.35 -6.15
CA TYR A 152 8.02 10.31 -7.30
C TYR A 152 6.83 9.41 -7.03
N ASP A 153 7.05 8.31 -6.32
CA ASP A 153 6.01 7.33 -6.05
C ASP A 153 4.98 7.86 -5.04
N ILE A 154 5.35 8.71 -4.06
CA ILE A 154 4.36 9.44 -3.24
C ILE A 154 3.53 10.42 -4.09
N TRP A 155 4.13 11.10 -5.08
CA TRP A 155 3.39 11.99 -5.97
C TRP A 155 2.46 11.22 -6.92
N PHE A 156 2.92 10.10 -7.48
CA PHE A 156 2.08 9.23 -8.32
C PHE A 156 0.93 8.63 -7.51
N THR A 157 1.21 8.19 -6.28
CA THR A 157 0.19 7.70 -5.34
C THR A 157 -0.86 8.77 -5.06
N PHE A 158 -0.45 10.02 -4.84
CA PHE A 158 -1.39 11.13 -4.69
C PHE A 158 -2.29 11.32 -5.91
N LEU A 159 -1.73 11.32 -7.13
CA LEU A 159 -2.51 11.50 -8.36
C LEU A 159 -3.53 10.37 -8.56
N VAL A 160 -3.10 9.13 -8.36
CA VAL A 160 -3.97 7.95 -8.42
C VAL A 160 -5.07 8.04 -7.36
N LEU A 161 -4.71 8.32 -6.11
CA LEU A 161 -5.66 8.45 -5.01
C LEU A 161 -6.67 9.56 -5.26
N LYS A 162 -6.21 10.73 -5.73
CA LYS A 162 -7.08 11.87 -6.08
C LYS A 162 -8.10 11.48 -7.13
N ALA A 163 -7.68 10.77 -8.17
CA ALA A 163 -8.58 10.29 -9.22
C ALA A 163 -9.61 9.28 -8.68
N ILE A 164 -9.18 8.33 -7.83
CA ILE A 164 -10.08 7.37 -7.17
C ILE A 164 -11.11 8.11 -6.31
N CYS A 165 -10.66 9.02 -5.44
CA CYS A 165 -11.54 9.80 -4.57
C CYS A 165 -12.57 10.60 -5.36
N TYR A 166 -12.14 11.26 -6.42
CA TYR A 166 -13.03 12.03 -7.29
C TYR A 166 -14.11 11.16 -7.96
N GLN A 167 -13.73 10.03 -8.56
CA GLN A 167 -14.66 9.14 -9.27
C GLN A 167 -15.66 8.47 -8.33
N HIS A 168 -15.25 8.15 -7.11
CA HIS A 168 -16.08 7.44 -6.13
C HIS A 168 -16.68 8.35 -5.05
N ARG A 169 -16.53 9.69 -5.20
CA ARG A 169 -17.08 10.71 -4.30
C ARG A 169 -16.68 10.51 -2.84
N ILE A 170 -15.43 10.11 -2.62
CA ILE A 170 -14.83 10.01 -1.30
C ILE A 170 -14.32 11.40 -0.93
N THR A 171 -14.84 11.99 0.13
CA THR A 171 -14.64 13.41 0.46
C THR A 171 -14.01 13.65 1.83
N ASP A 172 -13.73 12.59 2.59
CA ASP A 172 -13.04 12.66 3.87
C ASP A 172 -12.19 11.41 4.14
N MET A 173 -11.31 11.52 5.10
CA MET A 173 -10.31 10.49 5.40
C MET A 173 -10.93 9.24 6.06
N ALA A 174 -12.01 9.40 6.82
CA ALA A 174 -12.69 8.27 7.45
C ALA A 174 -13.41 7.40 6.40
N GLN A 175 -14.09 8.04 5.43
CA GLN A 175 -14.67 7.34 4.28
C GLN A 175 -13.60 6.61 3.47
N LEU A 176 -12.46 7.27 3.21
CA LEU A 176 -11.36 6.69 2.46
C LEU A 176 -10.78 5.46 3.18
N TYR A 177 -10.60 5.53 4.49
CA TYR A 177 -10.15 4.42 5.30
C TYR A 177 -11.14 3.25 5.25
N GLN A 178 -12.43 3.51 5.45
CA GLN A 178 -13.47 2.48 5.38
C GLN A 178 -13.52 1.82 3.99
N ALA A 179 -13.41 2.60 2.91
CA ALA A 179 -13.35 2.09 1.56
C ALA A 179 -12.11 1.20 1.35
N SER A 180 -10.94 1.59 1.88
CA SER A 180 -9.71 0.81 1.82
C SER A 180 -9.85 -0.51 2.59
N GLU A 181 -10.38 -0.50 3.80
CA GLU A 181 -10.61 -1.71 4.60
C GLU A 181 -11.56 -2.69 3.89
N HIS A 182 -12.63 -2.17 3.29
CA HIS A 182 -13.52 -2.98 2.48
C HIS A 182 -12.82 -3.58 1.26
N ALA A 183 -12.05 -2.76 0.54
CA ALA A 183 -11.32 -3.16 -0.68
C ALA A 183 -10.21 -4.19 -0.43
N ARG A 184 -9.67 -4.26 0.77
CA ARG A 184 -8.64 -5.25 1.16
C ARG A 184 -9.21 -6.67 1.23
N LYS A 185 -10.50 -6.82 1.58
CA LYS A 185 -11.15 -8.13 1.63
C LYS A 185 -11.26 -8.70 0.21
N PRO A 186 -10.61 -9.83 -0.11
CA PRO A 186 -10.68 -10.40 -1.44
C PRO A 186 -12.07 -10.99 -1.67
N THR A 187 -12.63 -10.75 -2.84
CA THR A 187 -13.85 -11.40 -3.31
C THR A 187 -13.56 -12.63 -4.18
N VAL A 188 -12.32 -12.73 -4.65
CA VAL A 188 -11.84 -13.77 -5.55
C VAL A 188 -10.47 -14.26 -5.09
N MET A 189 -10.23 -15.57 -5.17
CA MET A 189 -8.91 -16.15 -4.90
C MET A 189 -7.87 -15.62 -5.89
N ARG A 190 -6.74 -15.11 -5.36
CA ARG A 190 -5.67 -14.49 -6.15
C ARG A 190 -4.50 -15.42 -6.45
N PHE A 191 -4.46 -16.61 -5.83
CA PHE A 191 -3.35 -17.58 -5.93
C PHE A 191 -3.83 -19.03 -5.84
N GLY A 192 -2.91 -19.95 -6.03
CA GLY A 192 -3.13 -21.40 -5.87
C GLY A 192 -4.04 -22.02 -6.95
N LYS A 193 -4.47 -23.26 -6.68
CA LYS A 193 -5.28 -24.05 -7.63
C LYS A 193 -6.66 -23.47 -7.92
N HIS A 194 -7.17 -22.60 -7.04
CA HIS A 194 -8.48 -21.95 -7.17
C HIS A 194 -8.36 -20.48 -7.57
N LYS A 195 -7.22 -20.04 -8.15
CA LYS A 195 -7.05 -18.67 -8.63
C LYS A 195 -8.19 -18.31 -9.62
N GLY A 196 -8.83 -17.16 -9.38
CA GLY A 196 -9.96 -16.68 -10.18
C GLY A 196 -11.34 -17.15 -9.72
N VAL A 197 -11.42 -18.10 -8.78
CA VAL A 197 -12.69 -18.56 -8.19
C VAL A 197 -13.15 -17.56 -7.12
N ALA A 198 -14.45 -17.22 -7.12
CA ALA A 198 -15.02 -16.37 -6.09
C ALA A 198 -14.90 -17.05 -4.71
N ILE A 199 -14.59 -16.27 -3.67
CA ILE A 199 -14.42 -16.78 -2.30
C ILE A 199 -15.64 -17.57 -1.84
N LYS A 200 -16.83 -17.10 -2.18
CA LYS A 200 -18.10 -17.75 -1.84
C LYS A 200 -18.32 -19.12 -2.53
N ASP A 201 -17.62 -19.37 -3.62
CA ASP A 201 -17.76 -20.59 -4.43
C ASP A 201 -16.59 -21.58 -4.20
N LEU A 202 -15.74 -21.33 -3.21
CA LEU A 202 -14.65 -22.24 -2.85
C LEU A 202 -15.17 -23.52 -2.22
N PRO A 203 -14.54 -24.69 -2.50
CA PRO A 203 -14.87 -25.94 -1.83
C PRO A 203 -14.64 -25.82 -0.31
N PRO A 204 -15.57 -26.35 0.54
CA PRO A 204 -15.45 -26.23 2.00
C PRO A 204 -14.16 -26.82 2.57
N ASP A 205 -13.72 -27.97 2.07
CA ASP A 205 -12.48 -28.62 2.48
C ASP A 205 -11.24 -27.75 2.18
N TYR A 206 -11.27 -26.97 1.10
CA TYR A 206 -10.20 -26.05 0.77
C TYR A 206 -10.23 -24.80 1.68
N VAL A 207 -11.41 -24.30 2.02
CA VAL A 207 -11.57 -23.19 3.00
C VAL A 207 -11.04 -23.62 4.36
N ASP A 208 -11.44 -24.82 4.85
CA ASP A 208 -10.96 -25.37 6.12
C ASP A 208 -9.44 -25.57 6.15
N TRP A 209 -8.85 -25.95 5.03
CA TRP A 209 -7.41 -26.07 4.90
C TRP A 209 -6.72 -24.70 4.93
N LEU A 210 -7.24 -23.69 4.22
CA LEU A 210 -6.69 -22.34 4.23
C LEU A 210 -6.72 -21.71 5.62
N LEU A 211 -7.83 -21.81 6.34
CA LEU A 211 -7.98 -21.23 7.67
C LEU A 211 -7.01 -21.82 8.73
N LYS A 212 -6.37 -22.96 8.43
CA LYS A 212 -5.35 -23.59 9.29
C LYS A 212 -3.92 -23.14 8.97
N GLN A 213 -3.71 -22.34 7.90
CA GLN A 213 -2.38 -21.84 7.55
C GLN A 213 -1.97 -20.71 8.50
N ALA A 214 -0.78 -20.80 9.09
CA ALA A 214 -0.31 -19.82 10.09
C ALA A 214 0.03 -18.46 9.48
N ASP A 215 0.36 -18.42 8.19
CA ASP A 215 0.76 -17.23 7.41
C ASP A 215 -0.34 -16.71 6.47
N LEU A 216 -1.61 -17.12 6.73
CA LEU A 216 -2.72 -16.66 5.92
C LEU A 216 -2.93 -15.16 6.08
N ASP A 217 -3.03 -14.46 4.94
CA ASP A 217 -3.36 -13.02 4.90
C ASP A 217 -4.60 -12.71 5.76
N PRO A 218 -4.54 -11.74 6.69
CA PRO A 218 -5.64 -11.44 7.61
C PRO A 218 -6.96 -11.08 6.93
N TYR A 219 -6.91 -10.39 5.79
CA TYR A 219 -8.12 -10.01 5.04
C TYR A 219 -8.72 -11.20 4.29
N LEU A 220 -7.88 -12.12 3.81
CA LEU A 220 -8.34 -13.38 3.24
C LEU A 220 -8.98 -14.26 4.33
N HIS A 221 -8.33 -14.36 5.51
CA HIS A 221 -8.90 -15.06 6.65
C HIS A 221 -10.29 -14.52 7.00
N LEU A 222 -10.43 -13.19 7.08
CA LEU A 222 -11.71 -12.52 7.37
C LEU A 222 -12.75 -12.84 6.29
N ALA A 223 -12.40 -12.74 5.00
CA ALA A 223 -13.30 -13.03 3.89
C ALA A 223 -13.80 -14.48 3.89
N LEU A 224 -12.92 -15.46 4.21
CA LEU A 224 -13.27 -16.87 4.33
C LEU A 224 -14.20 -17.12 5.52
N THR A 225 -13.95 -16.48 6.67
CA THR A 225 -14.73 -16.66 7.89
C THR A 225 -16.14 -16.05 7.76
N GLU A 226 -16.25 -14.85 7.21
CA GLU A 226 -17.55 -14.19 6.96
C GLU A 226 -18.41 -15.01 5.99
N ASN A 227 -17.80 -15.59 4.96
CA ASN A 227 -18.51 -16.44 3.99
C ASN A 227 -19.00 -17.75 4.61
N SER A 228 -18.20 -18.37 5.48
CA SER A 228 -18.58 -19.59 6.21
C SER A 228 -19.77 -19.35 7.15
N ALA A 229 -19.79 -18.20 7.84
CA ALA A 229 -20.89 -17.82 8.72
C ALA A 229 -22.20 -17.56 7.96
N GLY A 230 -22.12 -16.96 6.75
CA GLY A 230 -23.27 -16.73 5.90
C GLY A 230 -23.93 -18.01 5.36
N ASN A 231 -23.16 -19.06 5.12
CA ASN A 231 -23.67 -20.35 4.66
C ASN A 231 -24.39 -21.16 5.75
N HIS A 232 -24.12 -20.93 7.03
CA HIS A 232 -24.81 -21.60 8.15
C HIS A 232 -26.12 -20.93 8.54
N GLY A 233 -26.37 -19.66 8.09
CA GLY A 233 -27.60 -18.91 8.37
C GLY A 233 -28.78 -19.25 7.46
N ASN A 234 -28.60 -20.01 6.38
CA ASN A 234 -29.67 -20.35 5.41
C ASN A 234 -30.20 -21.81 5.54
N LEU A 235 -29.94 -22.46 6.68
CA LEU A 235 -30.41 -23.84 6.98
C LEU A 235 -31.40 -23.89 8.17
N LEU A 236 -32.24 -22.84 8.33
CA LEU A 236 -33.40 -22.87 9.22
C LEU A 236 -34.67 -22.50 8.50
#